data_75f35a5db0846c37b03e5a5379dbd035
#
_entry.id   75f35a5db0846c37b03e5a5379dbd035
#
_cell.length_a   1.000
_cell.length_b   1.000
_cell.length_c   1.000
_cell.angle_alpha   90.00
_cell.angle_beta   90.00
_cell.angle_gamma   90.00
#
_symmetry.space_group_name_H-M   'P 1'
#
loop_
_entity.id
_entity.type
_entity.pdbx_description
1 polymer ?
#
loop_
_entity_poly.entity_id
_entity_poly.type
_entity_poly.pdbx_seq_one_letter_code
_entity_poly.pdbx_strand_id
1 'polypeptide(L)'
;MFNVGDKVNQELKSYGANIVVRPQGAAVLDDLYSTGEATESRSYLREDELGNIKTIFWTYNILDFAPLLSVSVTDGSGEHVPTTGTWFSHHLELATGESVETGLDKLRGWWGIEGSWPADDDEDGALVGTTYAAAHGLGVGDTFTLTREGITRDFTVRGILTSGDDADRGVFIQLSQAQALLNREGVVGSVEVSALTTPDNDLARKAAKNPNSLSVSEKETWYCTAYVSSIAYQIEEVMTDSVARPVRQVAESEGTILEKTQLLMVLVTVLALIASALAIANLVTAGVMERS
;
A
#
# COMPACT_ATOMS: atom_id res chain seq x y z
N MET A 1 33.21 2.70 3.80
CA MET A 1 32.34 3.14 4.90
C MET A 1 30.92 3.18 4.34
N PHE A 2 30.11 2.17 4.61
CA PHE A 2 28.70 2.20 4.21
C PHE A 2 27.99 3.20 5.13
N ASN A 3 27.38 4.20 4.51
CA ASN A 3 26.69 5.26 5.24
C ASN A 3 25.40 4.67 5.82
N VAL A 4 25.21 4.75 7.13
CA VAL A 4 23.99 4.26 7.82
C VAL A 4 22.75 4.90 7.19
N GLY A 5 22.85 6.14 6.70
CA GLY A 5 21.78 6.82 5.96
C GLY A 5 21.37 6.12 4.67
N ASP A 6 22.33 5.57 3.91
CA ASP A 6 22.04 4.88 2.65
C ASP A 6 21.33 3.54 2.91
N LYS A 7 21.67 2.85 4.01
CA LYS A 7 21.05 1.60 4.39
C LYS A 7 19.62 1.82 4.92
N VAL A 8 19.42 2.86 5.73
CA VAL A 8 18.08 3.27 6.19
C VAL A 8 17.21 3.72 5.02
N ASN A 9 17.77 4.49 4.06
CA ASN A 9 17.07 4.88 2.84
C ASN A 9 16.71 3.68 1.94
N GLN A 10 17.58 2.67 1.89
CA GLN A 10 17.35 1.46 1.11
C GLN A 10 16.30 0.55 1.76
N GLU A 11 16.30 0.45 3.08
CA GLU A 11 15.27 -0.25 3.85
C GLU A 11 13.92 0.48 3.77
N LEU A 12 13.88 1.82 3.86
CA LEU A 12 12.66 2.60 3.70
C LEU A 12 12.08 2.51 2.28
N LYS A 13 12.91 2.42 1.25
CA LYS A 13 12.47 2.18 -0.13
C LYS A 13 11.85 0.79 -0.34
N SER A 14 12.22 -0.19 0.49
CA SER A 14 11.64 -1.54 0.43
C SER A 14 10.24 -1.65 1.07
N TYR A 15 9.77 -0.62 1.78
CA TYR A 15 8.46 -0.63 2.44
C TYR A 15 7.29 -0.13 1.56
N GLY A 16 7.55 0.34 0.34
CA GLY A 16 6.51 0.79 -0.58
C GLY A 16 5.81 2.08 -0.12
N ALA A 17 4.55 2.20 -0.48
CA ALA A 17 3.73 3.34 -0.10
C ALA A 17 3.39 3.33 1.39
N ASN A 18 3.51 4.48 2.04
CA ASN A 18 3.09 4.68 3.43
C ASN A 18 1.88 5.62 3.58
N ILE A 19 1.41 6.19 2.48
CA ILE A 19 0.18 6.99 2.40
C ILE A 19 -0.64 6.48 1.22
N VAL A 20 -1.97 6.35 1.41
CA VAL A 20 -2.92 6.09 0.33
C VAL A 20 -3.91 7.24 0.28
N VAL A 21 -4.07 7.81 -0.91
CA VAL A 21 -5.06 8.85 -1.20
C VAL A 21 -6.23 8.22 -1.92
N ARG A 22 -7.45 8.48 -1.45
CA ARG A 22 -8.70 7.95 -2.01
C ARG A 22 -9.72 9.07 -2.18
N PRO A 23 -10.72 8.91 -3.06
CA PRO A 23 -11.84 9.84 -3.11
C PRO A 23 -12.58 9.86 -1.77
N GLN A 24 -13.02 11.04 -1.34
CA GLN A 24 -13.71 11.23 -0.06
C GLN A 24 -14.97 10.34 0.08
N GLY A 25 -15.74 10.17 -1.00
CA GLY A 25 -16.93 9.31 -1.00
C GLY A 25 -16.63 7.82 -0.81
N ALA A 26 -15.51 7.33 -1.33
CA ALA A 26 -15.09 5.93 -1.18
C ALA A 26 -14.58 5.64 0.25
N ALA A 27 -13.89 6.60 0.87
CA ALA A 27 -13.37 6.44 2.23
C ALA A 27 -14.49 6.31 3.27
N VAL A 28 -15.61 7.01 3.10
CA VAL A 28 -16.79 6.92 4.00
C VAL A 28 -17.49 5.56 3.88
N LEU A 29 -17.51 4.97 2.70
CA LEU A 29 -18.13 3.66 2.47
C LEU A 29 -17.29 2.51 3.05
N ASP A 30 -15.97 2.57 2.94
CA ASP A 30 -15.06 1.59 3.55
C ASP A 30 -15.16 1.59 5.09
N ASP A 31 -15.32 2.76 5.71
CA ASP A 31 -15.50 2.90 7.16
C ASP A 31 -16.87 2.40 7.65
N LEU A 32 -17.92 2.43 6.81
CA LEU A 32 -19.27 2.03 7.16
C LEU A 32 -19.64 0.59 6.75
N TYR A 33 -19.07 0.09 5.69
CA TYR A 33 -19.38 -1.22 5.11
C TYR A 33 -18.12 -2.00 4.80
N SER A 34 -17.64 -2.76 5.78
CA SER A 34 -16.57 -3.76 5.58
C SER A 34 -17.04 -5.02 4.83
N THR A 35 -18.11 -4.95 4.06
CA THR A 35 -18.65 -6.03 3.24
C THR A 35 -18.38 -5.78 1.77
N GLY A 36 -17.56 -6.64 1.18
CA GLY A 36 -16.97 -6.57 -0.16
C GLY A 36 -17.91 -6.58 -1.39
N GLU A 37 -19.02 -5.88 -1.36
CA GLU A 37 -19.84 -5.63 -2.56
C GLU A 37 -19.70 -4.16 -2.98
N ALA A 38 -18.92 -3.96 -4.03
CA ALA A 38 -18.67 -2.66 -4.64
C ALA A 38 -19.95 -2.11 -5.30
N THR A 39 -20.64 -1.21 -4.61
CA THR A 39 -21.70 -0.42 -5.21
C THR A 39 -21.10 0.57 -6.21
N GLU A 40 -21.65 0.63 -7.44
CA GLU A 40 -21.14 1.39 -8.60
C GLU A 40 -21.16 2.93 -8.48
N SER A 41 -21.33 3.49 -7.29
CA SER A 41 -21.16 4.93 -7.06
C SER A 41 -19.73 5.24 -6.67
N ARG A 42 -18.75 4.86 -7.51
CA ARG A 42 -17.34 5.18 -7.26
C ARG A 42 -17.11 6.64 -7.60
N SER A 43 -16.82 7.45 -6.58
CA SER A 43 -16.11 8.71 -6.77
C SER A 43 -14.69 8.38 -7.24
N TYR A 44 -14.11 9.24 -8.08
CA TYR A 44 -12.75 9.10 -8.57
C TYR A 44 -11.96 10.35 -8.22
N LEU A 45 -10.65 10.20 -8.07
CA LEU A 45 -9.72 11.31 -8.06
C LEU A 45 -9.45 11.77 -9.50
N ARG A 46 -8.94 12.96 -9.65
CA ARG A 46 -8.58 13.55 -10.93
C ARG A 46 -7.11 13.32 -11.24
N GLU A 47 -6.82 12.80 -12.43
CA GLU A 47 -5.45 12.56 -12.89
C GLU A 47 -4.64 13.86 -13.03
N ASP A 48 -5.26 14.93 -13.52
CA ASP A 48 -4.61 16.23 -13.72
C ASP A 48 -4.17 16.92 -12.41
N GLU A 49 -4.67 16.47 -11.25
CA GLU A 49 -4.27 16.95 -9.93
C GLU A 49 -3.10 16.18 -9.31
N LEU A 50 -2.66 15.06 -9.89
CA LEU A 50 -1.63 14.22 -9.31
C LEU A 50 -0.29 14.94 -9.13
N GLY A 51 0.05 15.83 -10.06
CA GLY A 51 1.24 16.68 -9.97
C GLY A 51 1.26 17.57 -8.72
N ASN A 52 0.08 17.94 -8.18
CA ASN A 52 -0.03 18.78 -6.99
C ASN A 52 0.59 18.11 -5.75
N ILE A 53 0.69 16.78 -5.71
CA ILE A 53 1.39 16.05 -4.63
C ILE A 53 2.83 16.55 -4.47
N LYS A 54 3.46 17.00 -5.56
CA LYS A 54 4.81 17.56 -5.57
C LYS A 54 4.86 19.08 -5.33
N THR A 55 3.77 19.70 -4.95
CA THR A 55 3.71 21.16 -4.63
C THR A 55 3.52 21.44 -3.14
N ILE A 56 3.37 20.40 -2.30
CA ILE A 56 3.20 20.53 -0.85
C ILE A 56 4.50 21.01 -0.18
N PHE A 57 4.41 21.48 1.06
CA PHE A 57 5.59 21.92 1.82
C PHE A 57 6.66 20.82 1.95
N TRP A 58 6.22 19.53 2.09
CA TRP A 58 7.10 18.37 2.20
C TRP A 58 7.42 17.69 0.86
N THR A 59 7.42 18.44 -0.25
CA THR A 59 7.66 17.89 -1.61
C THR A 59 8.91 17.02 -1.71
N TYR A 60 10.02 17.43 -1.09
CA TYR A 60 11.28 16.68 -1.12
C TYR A 60 11.25 15.39 -0.29
N ASN A 61 10.28 15.27 0.59
CA ASN A 61 10.06 14.04 1.35
C ASN A 61 9.22 13.02 0.57
N ILE A 62 8.48 13.44 -0.47
CA ILE A 62 7.78 12.53 -1.36
C ILE A 62 8.81 11.86 -2.26
N LEU A 63 9.04 10.57 -2.05
CA LEU A 63 9.98 9.79 -2.84
C LEU A 63 9.39 9.41 -4.18
N ASP A 64 8.24 8.74 -4.16
CA ASP A 64 7.54 8.25 -5.33
C ASP A 64 6.03 8.18 -5.07
N PHE A 65 5.23 8.16 -6.14
CA PHE A 65 3.81 7.89 -6.08
C PHE A 65 3.33 7.26 -7.39
N ALA A 66 2.23 6.51 -7.32
CA ALA A 66 1.59 5.95 -8.49
C ALA A 66 0.07 5.95 -8.35
N PRO A 67 -0.68 6.34 -9.39
CA PRO A 67 -2.11 6.16 -9.45
C PRO A 67 -2.47 4.69 -9.64
N LEU A 68 -3.59 4.28 -9.08
CA LEU A 68 -4.17 2.95 -9.26
C LEU A 68 -5.63 3.10 -9.66
N LEU A 69 -6.02 2.41 -10.71
CA LEU A 69 -7.40 2.34 -11.19
C LEU A 69 -7.81 0.88 -11.37
N SER A 70 -8.58 0.34 -10.43
CA SER A 70 -9.08 -1.02 -10.53
C SER A 70 -10.25 -1.09 -11.51
N VAL A 71 -10.16 -1.98 -12.47
CA VAL A 71 -11.17 -2.23 -13.50
C VAL A 71 -11.54 -3.71 -13.47
N SER A 72 -12.84 -4.01 -13.41
CA SER A 72 -13.33 -5.38 -13.56
C SER A 72 -13.50 -5.68 -15.04
N VAL A 73 -12.71 -6.60 -15.56
CA VAL A 73 -12.71 -7.02 -16.96
C VAL A 73 -12.86 -8.53 -17.08
N THR A 74 -13.18 -9.02 -18.27
CA THR A 74 -13.10 -10.44 -18.61
C THR A 74 -12.00 -10.65 -19.63
N ASP A 75 -11.33 -11.78 -19.55
CA ASP A 75 -10.35 -12.20 -20.55
C ASP A 75 -11.02 -12.90 -21.74
N GLY A 76 -10.19 -13.36 -22.71
CA GLY A 76 -10.65 -14.09 -23.89
C GLY A 76 -11.37 -15.41 -23.61
N SER A 77 -11.22 -15.97 -22.38
CA SER A 77 -11.96 -17.16 -21.93
C SER A 77 -13.31 -16.82 -21.28
N GLY A 78 -13.57 -15.55 -20.99
CA GLY A 78 -14.72 -15.06 -20.26
C GLY A 78 -14.54 -15.09 -18.74
N GLU A 79 -13.35 -15.35 -18.23
CA GLU A 79 -13.02 -15.29 -16.81
C GLU A 79 -12.82 -13.85 -16.34
N HIS A 80 -13.31 -13.55 -15.13
CA HIS A 80 -13.06 -12.25 -14.51
C HIS A 80 -11.63 -12.12 -14.01
N VAL A 81 -10.93 -11.08 -14.48
CA VAL A 81 -9.54 -10.80 -14.15
C VAL A 81 -9.43 -9.49 -13.37
N PRO A 82 -8.86 -9.52 -12.15
CA PRO A 82 -8.51 -8.29 -11.44
C PRO A 82 -7.48 -7.51 -12.23
N THR A 83 -7.88 -6.36 -12.76
CA THR A 83 -6.99 -5.53 -13.59
C THR A 83 -6.81 -4.16 -12.95
N THR A 84 -5.57 -3.70 -12.90
CA THR A 84 -5.21 -2.41 -12.34
C THR A 84 -4.48 -1.57 -13.38
N GLY A 85 -5.05 -0.41 -13.71
CA GLY A 85 -4.37 0.62 -14.46
C GLY A 85 -3.45 1.44 -13.57
N THR A 86 -2.24 1.72 -14.04
CA THR A 86 -1.25 2.47 -13.27
C THR A 86 -0.25 3.17 -14.18
N TRP A 87 0.54 4.05 -13.64
CA TRP A 87 1.81 4.48 -14.23
C TRP A 87 2.89 3.48 -13.83
N PHE A 88 3.54 2.87 -14.78
CA PHE A 88 4.67 1.98 -14.47
C PHE A 88 5.92 2.77 -14.15
N SER A 89 6.36 3.64 -15.07
CA SER A 89 7.42 4.63 -14.87
C SER A 89 7.01 5.85 -15.71
N HIS A 90 6.52 6.90 -15.07
CA HIS A 90 5.90 8.04 -15.74
C HIS A 90 6.72 9.31 -15.56
N HIS A 91 6.95 10.02 -16.68
CA HIS A 91 7.58 11.32 -16.69
C HIS A 91 6.53 12.41 -16.54
N LEU A 92 6.50 13.03 -15.36
CA LEU A 92 5.53 14.06 -15.01
C LEU A 92 6.17 15.45 -15.01
N GLU A 93 5.64 16.35 -15.82
CA GLU A 93 5.99 17.77 -15.78
C GLU A 93 5.16 18.50 -14.73
N LEU A 94 5.82 19.17 -13.80
CA LEU A 94 5.18 19.91 -12.74
C LEU A 94 4.88 21.35 -13.19
N ALA A 95 3.85 21.97 -12.62
CA ALA A 95 3.52 23.36 -12.86
C ALA A 95 4.67 24.35 -12.51
N THR A 96 5.63 23.91 -11.72
CA THR A 96 6.87 24.66 -11.39
C THR A 96 7.89 24.68 -12.53
N GLY A 97 7.70 23.89 -13.59
CA GLY A 97 8.66 23.69 -14.69
C GLY A 97 9.72 22.63 -14.38
N GLU A 98 9.66 22.00 -13.23
CA GLU A 98 10.49 20.82 -12.90
C GLU A 98 9.81 19.56 -13.43
N SER A 99 10.58 18.51 -13.70
CA SER A 99 10.06 17.19 -14.05
C SER A 99 10.47 16.14 -13.02
N VAL A 100 9.61 15.18 -12.79
CA VAL A 100 9.86 14.05 -11.93
C VAL A 100 9.49 12.75 -12.63
N GLU A 101 10.26 11.70 -12.38
CA GLU A 101 9.87 10.35 -12.78
C GLU A 101 9.30 9.63 -11.56
N THR A 102 8.11 9.08 -11.70
CA THR A 102 7.41 8.38 -10.63
C THR A 102 6.61 7.22 -11.21
N GLY A 103 6.30 6.23 -10.40
CA GLY A 103 5.54 5.09 -10.88
C GLY A 103 5.61 3.86 -9.98
N LEU A 104 4.92 2.83 -10.44
CA LEU A 104 4.77 1.59 -9.69
C LEU A 104 6.09 0.81 -9.62
N ASP A 105 6.97 0.91 -10.61
CA ASP A 105 8.29 0.29 -10.64
C ASP A 105 9.14 0.69 -9.44
N LYS A 106 9.07 1.96 -9.04
CA LYS A 106 9.76 2.50 -7.87
C LYS A 106 9.09 2.13 -6.57
N LEU A 107 7.73 2.15 -6.55
CA LEU A 107 6.95 1.78 -5.38
C LEU A 107 6.99 0.28 -5.09
N ARG A 108 7.19 -0.56 -6.09
CA ARG A 108 7.19 -2.03 -6.02
C ARG A 108 8.53 -2.63 -6.44
N GLY A 109 9.62 -1.94 -6.14
CA GLY A 109 10.98 -2.38 -6.49
C GLY A 109 11.39 -3.75 -5.94
N TRP A 110 10.62 -4.32 -5.01
CA TRP A 110 10.81 -5.68 -4.48
C TRP A 110 10.08 -6.77 -5.28
N TRP A 111 9.20 -6.41 -6.22
CA TRP A 111 8.56 -7.40 -7.08
C TRP A 111 9.59 -8.09 -7.95
N GLY A 112 9.55 -9.42 -8.01
CA GLY A 112 10.31 -10.18 -8.99
C GLY A 112 9.65 -10.03 -10.35
N ILE A 113 10.40 -9.57 -11.36
CA ILE A 113 9.90 -9.41 -12.72
C ILE A 113 10.71 -10.32 -13.65
N GLU A 114 10.04 -11.25 -14.30
CA GLU A 114 10.57 -11.98 -15.44
C GLU A 114 10.20 -11.20 -16.72
N GLY A 115 11.18 -10.77 -17.49
CA GLY A 115 11.00 -9.83 -18.60
C GLY A 115 11.33 -8.41 -18.20
N SER A 116 10.47 -7.45 -18.50
CA SER A 116 10.67 -6.03 -18.21
C SER A 116 9.39 -5.33 -17.75
N TRP A 117 9.54 -4.21 -17.05
CA TRP A 117 8.44 -3.27 -16.84
C TRP A 117 8.03 -2.67 -18.20
N PRO A 118 6.72 -2.47 -18.46
CA PRO A 118 6.27 -1.70 -19.63
C PRO A 118 6.82 -0.27 -19.57
N ALA A 119 7.24 0.26 -20.72
CA ALA A 119 7.65 1.66 -20.82
C ALA A 119 6.43 2.60 -20.75
N ASP A 120 6.67 3.89 -20.46
CA ASP A 120 5.59 4.87 -20.32
C ASP A 120 4.78 5.07 -21.61
N ASP A 121 5.44 4.93 -22.77
CA ASP A 121 4.86 5.02 -24.10
C ASP A 121 4.35 3.68 -24.66
N ASP A 122 4.49 2.57 -23.92
CA ASP A 122 4.03 1.24 -24.32
C ASP A 122 2.56 1.02 -23.91
N GLU A 123 1.65 1.54 -24.74
CA GLU A 123 0.21 1.49 -24.45
C GLU A 123 -0.33 0.06 -24.33
N ASP A 124 0.19 -0.87 -25.11
CA ASP A 124 -0.25 -2.27 -25.17
C ASP A 124 0.53 -3.17 -24.20
N GLY A 125 1.50 -2.63 -23.49
CA GLY A 125 2.32 -3.36 -22.54
C GLY A 125 1.57 -3.69 -21.25
N ALA A 126 1.70 -4.94 -20.78
CA ALA A 126 1.13 -5.39 -19.52
C ALA A 126 2.14 -6.14 -18.66
N LEU A 127 2.00 -6.00 -17.32
CA LEU A 127 2.54 -6.95 -16.37
C LEU A 127 1.45 -7.93 -15.96
N VAL A 128 1.79 -9.21 -15.93
CA VAL A 128 0.87 -10.29 -15.62
C VAL A 128 1.36 -11.02 -14.38
N GLY A 129 0.49 -11.23 -13.39
CA GLY A 129 0.84 -11.98 -12.19
C GLY A 129 1.18 -13.44 -12.48
N THR A 130 2.15 -13.99 -11.79
CA THR A 130 2.68 -15.34 -12.04
C THR A 130 1.61 -16.43 -11.94
N THR A 131 0.63 -16.27 -11.05
CA THR A 131 -0.48 -17.22 -10.89
C THR A 131 -1.43 -17.17 -12.10
N TYR A 132 -1.77 -15.95 -12.56
CA TYR A 132 -2.63 -15.79 -13.74
C TYR A 132 -1.91 -16.27 -15.00
N ALA A 133 -0.63 -15.90 -15.20
CA ALA A 133 0.18 -16.34 -16.31
C ALA A 133 0.25 -17.87 -16.42
N ALA A 134 0.50 -18.54 -15.29
CA ALA A 134 0.57 -20.00 -15.24
C ALA A 134 -0.79 -20.67 -15.57
N ALA A 135 -1.90 -20.10 -15.09
CA ALA A 135 -3.24 -20.63 -15.34
C ALA A 135 -3.63 -20.56 -16.83
N HIS A 136 -3.15 -19.51 -17.54
CA HIS A 136 -3.51 -19.25 -18.93
C HIS A 136 -2.40 -19.62 -19.93
N GLY A 137 -1.26 -20.15 -19.44
CA GLY A 137 -0.12 -20.54 -20.27
C GLY A 137 0.55 -19.36 -20.97
N LEU A 138 0.52 -18.17 -20.37
CA LEU A 138 1.10 -16.95 -20.92
C LEU A 138 2.58 -16.84 -20.55
N GLY A 139 3.41 -16.51 -21.53
CA GLY A 139 4.80 -16.16 -21.39
C GLY A 139 5.10 -14.72 -21.81
N VAL A 140 6.30 -14.24 -21.51
CA VAL A 140 6.75 -12.91 -21.98
C VAL A 140 6.74 -12.86 -23.50
N GLY A 141 6.08 -11.84 -24.06
CA GLY A 141 5.88 -11.65 -25.51
C GLY A 141 4.56 -12.20 -26.04
N ASP A 142 3.81 -12.98 -25.27
CA ASP A 142 2.49 -13.45 -25.67
C ASP A 142 1.45 -12.31 -25.61
N THR A 143 0.39 -12.47 -26.41
CA THR A 143 -0.72 -11.51 -26.44
C THR A 143 -1.97 -12.11 -25.80
N PHE A 144 -2.73 -11.27 -25.13
CA PHE A 144 -4.03 -11.63 -24.54
C PHE A 144 -5.00 -10.46 -24.66
N THR A 145 -6.28 -10.76 -24.52
CA THR A 145 -7.34 -9.79 -24.75
C THR A 145 -8.11 -9.55 -23.44
N LEU A 146 -8.40 -8.28 -23.14
CA LEU A 146 -9.30 -7.89 -22.05
C LEU A 146 -10.53 -7.20 -22.62
N THR A 147 -11.69 -7.54 -22.08
CA THR A 147 -12.98 -6.99 -22.50
C THR A 147 -13.79 -6.48 -21.32
N ARG A 148 -14.38 -5.30 -21.49
CA ARG A 148 -15.36 -4.74 -20.56
C ARG A 148 -16.49 -4.06 -21.34
N GLU A 149 -17.74 -4.45 -21.06
CA GLU A 149 -18.95 -3.81 -21.62
C GLU A 149 -18.89 -3.62 -23.15
N GLY A 150 -18.28 -4.60 -23.86
CA GLY A 150 -18.13 -4.56 -25.31
C GLY A 150 -16.90 -3.79 -25.81
N ILE A 151 -16.14 -3.15 -24.94
CA ILE A 151 -14.84 -2.55 -25.25
C ILE A 151 -13.78 -3.63 -25.09
N THR A 152 -13.06 -3.93 -26.17
CA THR A 152 -12.04 -4.98 -26.23
C THR A 152 -10.69 -4.35 -26.54
N ARG A 153 -9.64 -4.77 -25.84
CA ARG A 153 -8.26 -4.35 -26.02
C ARG A 153 -7.33 -5.55 -25.97
N ASP A 154 -6.32 -5.55 -26.83
CA ASP A 154 -5.27 -6.56 -26.87
C ASP A 154 -4.04 -6.01 -26.14
N PHE A 155 -3.40 -6.86 -25.36
CA PHE A 155 -2.20 -6.53 -24.59
C PHE A 155 -1.10 -7.53 -24.86
N THR A 156 0.14 -7.07 -24.74
CA THR A 156 1.35 -7.89 -24.84
C THR A 156 1.99 -8.02 -23.45
N VAL A 157 2.26 -9.23 -23.03
CA VAL A 157 2.97 -9.51 -21.77
C VAL A 157 4.41 -9.01 -21.90
N ARG A 158 4.75 -7.92 -21.22
CA ARG A 158 6.13 -7.40 -21.14
C ARG A 158 6.88 -8.04 -20.01
N GLY A 159 6.19 -8.39 -18.95
CA GLY A 159 6.78 -9.08 -17.83
C GLY A 159 5.77 -9.88 -17.03
N ILE A 160 6.28 -10.90 -16.35
CA ILE A 160 5.53 -11.70 -15.38
C ILE A 160 6.01 -11.32 -14.00
N LEU A 161 5.09 -10.84 -13.15
CA LEU A 161 5.40 -10.39 -11.81
C LEU A 161 5.19 -11.50 -10.78
N THR A 162 6.07 -11.51 -9.78
CA THR A 162 5.94 -12.32 -8.57
C THR A 162 6.05 -11.39 -7.36
N SER A 163 4.95 -11.23 -6.66
CA SER A 163 4.83 -10.34 -5.48
C SER A 163 4.74 -11.11 -4.16
N GLY A 164 4.17 -12.32 -4.20
CA GLY A 164 3.84 -13.12 -3.03
C GLY A 164 2.50 -12.73 -2.37
N ASP A 165 1.71 -11.89 -3.03
CA ASP A 165 0.39 -11.43 -2.58
C ASP A 165 -0.68 -11.56 -3.69
N ASP A 166 -1.82 -10.88 -3.55
CA ASP A 166 -2.92 -10.94 -4.52
C ASP A 166 -2.58 -10.38 -5.90
N ALA A 167 -1.51 -9.58 -6.04
CA ALA A 167 -1.05 -9.09 -7.34
C ALA A 167 -0.61 -10.24 -8.27
N ASP A 168 -0.20 -11.38 -7.71
CA ASP A 168 0.17 -12.58 -8.49
C ASP A 168 -1.00 -13.15 -9.32
N ARG A 169 -2.25 -12.77 -9.03
CA ARG A 169 -3.46 -13.17 -9.76
C ARG A 169 -3.99 -12.10 -10.69
N GLY A 170 -3.41 -10.91 -10.65
CA GLY A 170 -3.89 -9.74 -11.38
C GLY A 170 -3.12 -9.45 -12.65
N VAL A 171 -3.64 -8.48 -13.37
CA VAL A 171 -3.01 -7.89 -14.56
C VAL A 171 -2.85 -6.39 -14.30
N PHE A 172 -1.69 -5.85 -14.65
CA PHE A 172 -1.40 -4.42 -14.57
C PHE A 172 -1.17 -3.88 -15.98
N ILE A 173 -1.85 -2.78 -16.29
CA ILE A 173 -1.82 -2.12 -17.61
C ILE A 173 -1.58 -0.61 -17.41
N GLN A 174 -1.29 0.11 -18.51
CA GLN A 174 -1.21 1.56 -18.44
C GLN A 174 -2.52 2.19 -17.96
N LEU A 175 -2.42 3.26 -17.19
CA LEU A 175 -3.58 3.97 -16.63
C LEU A 175 -4.56 4.40 -17.74
N SER A 176 -4.05 4.93 -18.84
CA SER A 176 -4.83 5.35 -20.01
C SER A 176 -5.68 4.20 -20.59
N GLN A 177 -5.14 3.00 -20.62
CA GLN A 177 -5.84 1.82 -21.14
C GLN A 177 -6.95 1.34 -20.18
N ALA A 178 -6.69 1.42 -18.87
CA ALA A 178 -7.71 1.14 -17.86
C ALA A 178 -8.86 2.15 -17.91
N GLN A 179 -8.53 3.43 -18.10
CA GLN A 179 -9.52 4.50 -18.31
C GLN A 179 -10.34 4.28 -19.59
N ALA A 180 -9.68 3.86 -20.68
CA ALA A 180 -10.35 3.53 -21.94
C ALA A 180 -11.31 2.33 -21.79
N LEU A 181 -10.90 1.26 -21.07
CA LEU A 181 -11.77 0.13 -20.75
C LEU A 181 -12.94 0.53 -19.85
N LEU A 182 -12.73 1.49 -18.96
CA LEU A 182 -13.78 2.05 -18.10
C LEU A 182 -14.70 3.03 -18.83
N ASN A 183 -14.31 3.48 -20.04
CA ASN A 183 -14.94 4.57 -20.80
C ASN A 183 -15.00 5.89 -19.99
N ARG A 184 -13.93 6.18 -19.25
CA ARG A 184 -13.80 7.41 -18.42
C ARG A 184 -12.34 7.88 -18.44
N GLU A 185 -12.10 8.99 -19.09
CA GLU A 185 -10.77 9.62 -19.14
C GLU A 185 -10.49 10.45 -17.89
N GLY A 186 -9.20 10.59 -17.55
CA GLY A 186 -8.71 11.46 -16.47
C GLY A 186 -9.13 11.05 -15.05
N VAL A 187 -9.57 9.81 -14.84
CA VAL A 187 -10.03 9.30 -13.54
C VAL A 187 -8.99 8.36 -12.92
N VAL A 188 -8.89 8.43 -11.60
CA VAL A 188 -8.00 7.59 -10.78
C VAL A 188 -8.78 7.06 -9.58
N GLY A 189 -8.60 5.79 -9.27
CA GLY A 189 -9.28 5.14 -8.13
C GLY A 189 -8.63 5.47 -6.79
N SER A 190 -7.30 5.43 -6.75
CA SER A 190 -6.50 5.80 -5.58
C SER A 190 -5.09 6.17 -6.00
N VAL A 191 -4.34 6.81 -5.09
CA VAL A 191 -2.92 7.09 -5.30
C VAL A 191 -2.15 6.53 -4.12
N GLU A 192 -1.14 5.74 -4.41
CA GLU A 192 -0.17 5.31 -3.42
C GLU A 192 1.02 6.25 -3.41
N VAL A 193 1.42 6.70 -2.23
CA VAL A 193 2.52 7.65 -2.05
C VAL A 193 3.53 7.08 -1.07
N SER A 194 4.80 7.13 -1.45
CA SER A 194 5.94 6.83 -0.59
C SER A 194 6.59 8.13 -0.14
N ALA A 195 6.62 8.36 1.17
CA ALA A 195 7.20 9.55 1.75
C ALA A 195 8.20 9.22 2.88
N LEU A 196 9.28 9.99 2.96
CA LEU A 196 10.18 9.97 4.11
C LEU A 196 9.51 10.67 5.29
N THR A 197 9.30 9.95 6.37
CA THR A 197 8.57 10.45 7.52
C THR A 197 9.36 10.35 8.81
N THR A 198 9.04 11.24 9.75
CA THR A 198 9.50 11.18 11.14
C THR A 198 8.58 10.26 11.94
N PRO A 199 9.11 9.43 12.86
CA PRO A 199 8.29 8.59 13.72
C PRO A 199 7.26 9.40 14.52
N ASP A 200 6.05 8.86 14.63
CA ASP A 200 4.94 9.50 15.32
C ASP A 200 5.19 9.63 16.83
N ASN A 201 4.89 10.80 17.35
CA ASN A 201 4.84 11.10 18.79
C ASN A 201 3.40 11.36 19.24
N ASP A 202 3.22 11.81 20.51
CA ASP A 202 1.89 12.12 21.05
C ASP A 202 1.17 13.23 20.26
N LEU A 203 1.91 14.24 19.78
CA LEU A 203 1.38 15.32 18.95
C LEU A 203 0.87 14.78 17.60
N ALA A 204 1.66 13.96 16.92
CA ALA A 204 1.27 13.34 15.66
C ALA A 204 0.04 12.45 15.84
N ARG A 205 -0.03 11.64 16.93
CA ARG A 205 -1.19 10.81 17.24
C ARG A 205 -2.44 11.63 17.57
N LYS A 206 -2.30 12.75 18.27
CA LYS A 206 -3.40 13.69 18.55
C LYS A 206 -3.92 14.32 17.26
N ALA A 207 -3.01 14.78 16.39
CA ALA A 207 -3.33 15.36 15.09
C ALA A 207 -4.02 14.35 14.14
N ALA A 208 -3.55 13.11 14.09
CA ALA A 208 -4.14 12.04 13.27
C ALA A 208 -5.60 11.72 13.64
N LYS A 209 -5.99 11.92 14.92
CA LYS A 209 -7.37 11.77 15.36
C LYS A 209 -8.25 12.96 14.95
N ASN A 210 -7.77 14.17 15.16
CA ASN A 210 -8.48 15.39 14.80
C ASN A 210 -7.50 16.59 14.74
N PRO A 211 -7.04 17.00 13.55
CA PRO A 211 -6.14 18.15 13.40
C PRO A 211 -6.71 19.46 13.96
N ASN A 212 -8.04 19.59 13.99
CA ASN A 212 -8.71 20.79 14.50
C ASN A 212 -8.75 20.89 16.03
N SER A 213 -8.37 19.81 16.73
CA SER A 213 -8.24 19.81 18.20
C SER A 213 -6.90 20.36 18.70
N LEU A 214 -5.98 20.66 17.80
CA LEU A 214 -4.66 21.21 18.13
C LEU A 214 -4.76 22.69 18.44
N SER A 215 -3.97 23.16 19.42
CA SER A 215 -3.72 24.59 19.59
C SER A 215 -2.93 25.14 18.38
N VAL A 216 -2.90 26.47 18.22
CA VAL A 216 -2.19 27.12 17.11
C VAL A 216 -0.71 26.70 17.08
N SER A 217 -0.03 26.71 18.22
CA SER A 217 1.37 26.33 18.33
C SER A 217 1.59 24.83 18.07
N GLU A 218 0.69 23.96 18.55
CA GLU A 218 0.75 22.52 18.25
C GLU A 218 0.54 22.24 16.77
N LYS A 219 -0.42 22.96 16.13
CA LYS A 219 -0.70 22.81 14.71
C LYS A 219 0.49 23.26 13.86
N GLU A 220 1.11 24.38 14.19
CA GLU A 220 2.32 24.87 13.52
C GLU A 220 3.47 23.85 13.65
N THR A 221 3.75 23.37 14.86
CA THR A 221 4.80 22.35 15.08
C THR A 221 4.53 21.08 14.31
N TRP A 222 3.30 20.58 14.34
CA TRP A 222 2.89 19.38 13.61
C TRP A 222 3.00 19.56 12.10
N TYR A 223 2.49 20.67 11.56
CA TYR A 223 2.51 20.95 10.11
C TYR A 223 3.93 21.06 9.56
N CYS A 224 4.84 21.67 10.35
CA CYS A 224 6.26 21.82 10.02
C CYS A 224 7.13 20.63 10.43
N THR A 225 6.54 19.49 10.81
CA THR A 225 7.26 18.24 11.06
C THR A 225 6.80 17.18 10.09
N ALA A 226 7.75 16.44 9.48
CA ALA A 226 7.45 15.44 8.46
C ALA A 226 6.78 14.17 9.04
N TYR A 227 5.75 14.32 9.85
CA TYR A 227 4.93 13.19 10.25
C TYR A 227 4.10 12.67 9.08
N VAL A 228 3.84 11.37 9.05
CA VAL A 228 3.00 10.77 7.99
C VAL A 228 1.61 11.43 7.95
N SER A 229 1.05 11.77 9.10
CA SER A 229 -0.24 12.46 9.21
C SER A 229 -0.20 13.92 8.72
N SER A 230 0.93 14.63 8.88
CA SER A 230 1.12 15.99 8.38
C SER A 230 1.23 16.00 6.86
N ILE A 231 2.03 15.08 6.30
CA ILE A 231 2.18 14.95 4.84
C ILE A 231 0.84 14.55 4.21
N ALA A 232 0.13 13.57 4.78
CA ALA A 232 -1.19 13.16 4.31
C ALA A 232 -2.19 14.34 4.29
N TYR A 233 -2.23 15.13 5.35
CA TYR A 233 -3.08 16.33 5.44
C TYR A 233 -2.74 17.35 4.36
N GLN A 234 -1.46 17.61 4.08
CA GLN A 234 -1.03 18.53 3.03
C GLN A 234 -1.36 18.02 1.62
N ILE A 235 -1.37 16.71 1.41
CA ILE A 235 -1.85 16.13 0.15
C ILE A 235 -3.36 16.38 -0.02
N GLU A 236 -4.16 16.24 1.06
CA GLU A 236 -5.59 16.56 1.02
C GLU A 236 -5.86 18.05 0.68
N GLU A 237 -4.97 18.97 1.11
CA GLU A 237 -5.11 20.40 0.80
C GLU A 237 -4.93 20.74 -0.69
N VAL A 238 -4.24 19.89 -1.46
CA VAL A 238 -3.91 20.15 -2.87
C VAL A 238 -4.63 19.23 -3.86
N MET A 239 -5.39 18.25 -3.38
CA MET A 239 -6.18 17.33 -4.19
C MET A 239 -7.67 17.46 -3.82
N THR A 240 -8.49 17.79 -4.80
CA THR A 240 -9.93 18.03 -4.60
C THR A 240 -10.65 16.72 -4.21
N ASP A 241 -11.58 16.81 -3.26
CA ASP A 241 -12.43 15.71 -2.79
C ASP A 241 -11.65 14.43 -2.45
N SER A 242 -10.45 14.59 -1.92
CA SER A 242 -9.56 13.50 -1.52
C SER A 242 -9.50 13.30 -0.01
N VAL A 243 -9.15 12.09 0.39
CA VAL A 243 -8.78 11.72 1.76
C VAL A 243 -7.49 10.91 1.70
N ALA A 244 -6.45 11.40 2.35
CA ALA A 244 -5.18 10.72 2.47
C ALA A 244 -5.06 10.03 3.84
N ARG A 245 -4.76 8.74 3.84
CA ARG A 245 -4.61 7.94 5.05
C ARG A 245 -3.24 7.30 5.10
N PRO A 246 -2.57 7.34 6.26
CA PRO A 246 -1.39 6.53 6.48
C PRO A 246 -1.73 5.05 6.33
N VAL A 247 -0.92 4.34 5.55
CA VAL A 247 -0.98 2.87 5.51
C VAL A 247 -0.40 2.38 6.83
N ARG A 248 -1.25 1.87 7.70
CA ARG A 248 -0.81 1.21 8.92
C ARG A 248 -0.25 -0.15 8.55
N GLN A 249 1.00 -0.16 8.12
CA GLN A 249 1.70 -1.41 7.92
C GLN A 249 2.06 -2.02 9.27
N VAL A 250 1.61 -3.25 9.47
CA VAL A 250 2.23 -4.36 10.24
C VAL A 250 2.81 -4.04 11.64
N ALA A 251 3.18 -2.81 11.99
CA ALA A 251 3.68 -2.44 13.32
C ALA A 251 2.63 -2.68 14.43
N GLU A 252 1.33 -2.66 14.13
CA GLU A 252 0.29 -3.07 15.08
C GLU A 252 0.23 -4.59 15.24
N SER A 253 0.58 -5.36 14.23
CA SER A 253 0.64 -6.83 14.33
C SER A 253 1.87 -7.29 15.12
N GLU A 254 3.01 -6.62 15.00
CA GLU A 254 4.20 -6.92 15.81
C GLU A 254 3.96 -6.57 17.29
N GLY A 255 3.33 -5.44 17.59
CA GLY A 255 2.97 -5.05 18.96
C GLY A 255 2.00 -6.06 19.60
N THR A 256 0.97 -6.49 18.89
CA THR A 256 0.01 -7.48 19.40
C THR A 256 0.59 -8.89 19.47
N ILE A 257 1.52 -9.26 18.60
CA ILE A 257 2.23 -10.54 18.67
C ILE A 257 3.19 -10.54 19.86
N LEU A 258 3.94 -9.47 20.08
CA LEU A 258 4.83 -9.31 21.23
C LEU A 258 4.05 -9.33 22.56
N GLU A 259 2.91 -8.65 22.64
CA GLU A 259 2.05 -8.63 23.82
C GLU A 259 1.45 -10.02 24.12
N LYS A 260 0.97 -10.73 23.10
CA LYS A 260 0.49 -12.12 23.23
C LYS A 260 1.61 -13.09 23.59
N THR A 261 2.81 -12.90 23.01
CA THR A 261 3.99 -13.74 23.33
C THR A 261 4.45 -13.48 24.77
N GLN A 262 4.45 -12.24 25.22
CA GLN A 262 4.77 -11.90 26.60
C GLN A 262 3.76 -12.48 27.59
N LEU A 263 2.46 -12.41 27.29
CA LEU A 263 1.41 -13.03 28.09
C LEU A 263 1.56 -14.55 28.16
N LEU A 264 1.92 -15.20 27.06
CA LEU A 264 2.19 -16.64 27.00
C LEU A 264 3.42 -17.03 27.82
N MET A 265 4.50 -16.23 27.76
CA MET A 265 5.69 -16.43 28.62
C MET A 265 5.36 -16.29 30.10
N VAL A 266 4.57 -15.30 30.50
CA VAL A 266 4.12 -15.13 31.89
C VAL A 266 3.28 -16.34 32.32
N LEU A 267 2.35 -16.80 31.50
CA LEU A 267 1.52 -17.98 31.78
C LEU A 267 2.37 -19.24 31.98
N VAL A 268 3.33 -19.50 31.09
CA VAL A 268 4.24 -20.66 31.20
C VAL A 268 5.09 -20.57 32.46
N THR A 269 5.58 -19.36 32.79
CA THR A 269 6.39 -19.16 34.01
C THR A 269 5.57 -19.42 35.28
N VAL A 270 4.34 -18.96 35.34
CA VAL A 270 3.42 -19.21 36.47
C VAL A 270 3.11 -20.70 36.61
N LEU A 271 2.82 -21.39 35.49
CA LEU A 271 2.59 -22.84 35.49
C LEU A 271 3.83 -23.63 35.95
N ALA A 272 5.02 -23.23 35.53
CA ALA A 272 6.27 -23.84 35.94
C ALA A 272 6.53 -23.65 37.44
N LEU A 273 6.22 -22.48 38.00
CA LEU A 273 6.32 -22.23 39.46
C LEU A 273 5.34 -23.08 40.26
N ILE A 274 4.09 -23.22 39.81
CA ILE A 274 3.09 -24.08 40.45
C ILE A 274 3.54 -25.54 40.38
N ALA A 275 4.02 -26.04 39.25
CA ALA A 275 4.52 -27.40 39.12
C ALA A 275 5.72 -27.65 40.03
N SER A 276 6.65 -26.71 40.13
CA SER A 276 7.80 -26.77 41.03
C SER A 276 7.38 -26.82 42.52
N ALA A 277 6.42 -25.99 42.88
CA ALA A 277 5.88 -25.97 44.26
C ALA A 277 5.22 -27.31 44.62
N LEU A 278 4.43 -27.89 43.72
CA LEU A 278 3.79 -29.20 43.91
C LEU A 278 4.82 -30.35 43.98
N ALA A 279 5.87 -30.28 43.17
CA ALA A 279 6.97 -31.29 43.22
C ALA A 279 7.69 -31.23 44.57
N ILE A 280 8.01 -30.04 45.09
CA ILE A 280 8.63 -29.86 46.38
C ILE A 280 7.70 -30.33 47.52
N ALA A 281 6.41 -30.02 47.46
CA ALA A 281 5.42 -30.49 48.44
C ALA A 281 5.34 -32.00 48.46
N ASN A 282 5.31 -32.67 47.31
CA ASN A 282 5.32 -34.14 47.22
C ASN A 282 6.61 -34.73 47.78
N LEU A 283 7.76 -34.14 47.51
CA LEU A 283 9.06 -34.61 48.01
C LEU A 283 9.15 -34.52 49.56
N VAL A 284 8.67 -33.40 50.10
CA VAL A 284 8.62 -33.17 51.56
C VAL A 284 7.68 -34.18 52.22
N THR A 285 6.49 -34.40 51.62
CA THR A 285 5.51 -35.34 52.18
C THR A 285 6.04 -36.77 52.17
N ALA A 286 6.71 -37.20 51.09
CA ALA A 286 7.35 -38.51 51.00
C ALA A 286 8.45 -38.70 52.05
N GLY A 287 9.31 -37.66 52.23
CA GLY A 287 10.39 -37.70 53.22
C GLY A 287 9.91 -37.73 54.71
N VAL A 288 8.71 -37.16 54.98
CA VAL A 288 8.10 -37.24 56.32
C VAL A 288 7.48 -38.61 56.58
N MET A 289 6.86 -39.23 55.56
CA MET A 289 6.29 -40.59 55.70
C MET A 289 7.35 -41.68 55.87
N GLU A 290 8.56 -41.50 55.36
CA GLU A 290 9.65 -42.48 55.43
C GLU A 290 10.37 -42.45 56.78
N ARG A 291 10.13 -41.41 57.61
CA ARG A 291 10.72 -41.23 58.95
C ARG A 291 9.75 -41.48 60.11
N SER A 292 8.52 -41.88 59.87
CA SER A 292 7.55 -42.29 60.90
C SER A 292 7.34 -43.81 60.86
#